data_979716e6d599ed2a0785ad8caf0c6d50
#
_entry.id   979716e6d599ed2a0785ad8caf0c6d50
#
_cell.length_a   1.000
_cell.length_b   1.000
_cell.length_c   1.000
_cell.angle_alpha   90.00
_cell.angle_beta   90.00
_cell.angle_gamma   90.00
#
_symmetry.space_group_name_H-M   'P 1'
#
loop_
_entity.id
_entity.type
_entity.pdbx_description
1 polymer ?
#
loop_
_entity_poly.entity_id
_entity_poly.type
_entity_poly.pdbx_seq_one_letter_code
_entity_poly.pdbx_strand_id
1 'polypeptide(L)'
;MKKIIALVLTLILVGATFTGCSGKVSNEETSNTVYIVGRHANAQPPAINISTIESSVQSAIDNSTLLSVIELDGSPTVAEDNRFTFNLKKNVSSTIKKKYVSKMTNKVIECFNNLTPKVAEVDVLKALEVASNELKSSYANTEYGKHIVIYSTGVQTTGVIDMTKFNILSSKDTVDEVIEQLSAKQALPNLEGITIDWYNLNQVSGEQKELTAEMKANNEYLWETLIAKAGGKVDFKSDNATADDKTNYDVGVSVVPVTEDSLNVEEYNKDSSVVFTTDEIAFKSDSVEFVDEKQASQAVMKIVNYMLYNKDYNLLLAASTATVPPQNKCESFSKKRAEAVKSLIISRSNNQIDSSRITTIGMGYENPYHVSDTSKNGSLIEEKAKQNRAVYAMNRDSMEAKQLIAQFE
;
A
#
# COMPACT_ATOMS: atom_id res chain seq x y z
N MET A 1 24.29 -29.33 -61.78
CA MET A 1 24.55 -27.89 -61.81
C MET A 1 23.70 -27.26 -60.72
N LYS A 2 24.32 -27.04 -59.58
CA LYS A 2 23.65 -26.53 -58.35
C LYS A 2 23.86 -25.02 -58.28
N LYS A 3 22.78 -24.24 -58.29
CA LYS A 3 22.84 -22.80 -58.07
C LYS A 3 22.70 -22.53 -56.57
N ILE A 4 23.74 -21.98 -55.97
CA ILE A 4 23.80 -21.52 -54.59
C ILE A 4 23.26 -20.09 -54.60
N ILE A 5 22.18 -19.82 -53.84
CA ILE A 5 21.66 -18.49 -53.59
C ILE A 5 22.27 -18.05 -52.26
N ALA A 6 23.14 -17.04 -52.29
CA ALA A 6 23.68 -16.40 -51.12
C ALA A 6 22.69 -15.34 -50.61
N LEU A 7 22.27 -15.53 -49.37
CA LEU A 7 21.44 -14.54 -48.63
C LEU A 7 22.39 -13.57 -47.92
N VAL A 8 22.42 -12.31 -48.36
CA VAL A 8 23.17 -11.24 -47.74
C VAL A 8 22.31 -10.68 -46.60
N LEU A 9 22.73 -10.95 -45.34
CA LEU A 9 22.18 -10.37 -44.15
C LEU A 9 22.84 -8.99 -43.92
N THR A 10 22.13 -7.92 -44.19
CA THR A 10 22.60 -6.56 -43.91
C THR A 10 22.35 -6.26 -42.42
N LEU A 11 23.40 -6.28 -41.62
CA LEU A 11 23.41 -5.86 -40.22
C LEU A 11 23.42 -4.33 -40.17
N ILE A 12 22.31 -3.69 -39.81
CA ILE A 12 22.28 -2.27 -39.50
C ILE A 12 22.74 -2.09 -38.06
N LEU A 13 23.98 -1.69 -37.88
CA LEU A 13 24.50 -1.20 -36.61
C LEU A 13 23.96 0.23 -36.39
N VAL A 14 22.95 0.40 -35.52
CA VAL A 14 22.60 1.71 -34.98
C VAL A 14 23.61 2.05 -33.88
N GLY A 15 24.61 2.84 -34.22
CA GLY A 15 25.54 3.40 -33.25
C GLY A 15 24.82 4.43 -32.36
N ALA A 16 24.53 4.05 -31.12
CA ALA A 16 24.16 5.01 -30.10
C ALA A 16 25.44 5.77 -29.67
N THR A 17 25.63 6.98 -30.18
CA THR A 17 26.61 7.90 -29.66
C THR A 17 26.13 8.44 -28.31
N PHE A 18 26.73 7.91 -27.23
CA PHE A 18 26.65 8.56 -25.93
C PHE A 18 27.42 9.89 -25.99
N THR A 19 26.74 10.97 -26.32
CA THR A 19 27.22 12.31 -26.03
C THR A 19 26.93 12.57 -24.55
N GLY A 20 28.01 12.56 -23.75
CA GLY A 20 27.95 13.04 -22.37
C GLY A 20 27.48 14.49 -22.36
N CYS A 21 26.26 14.72 -21.88
CA CYS A 21 25.80 16.06 -21.55
C CYS A 21 26.34 16.42 -20.16
N SER A 22 27.30 17.32 -20.14
CA SER A 22 27.60 18.22 -19.03
C SER A 22 26.30 18.86 -18.54
N GLY A 23 26.09 18.85 -17.21
CA GLY A 23 24.89 19.37 -16.58
C GLY A 23 24.51 20.76 -17.06
N LYS A 24 23.50 20.83 -17.90
CA LYS A 24 22.65 22.00 -18.01
C LYS A 24 21.67 21.91 -16.85
N VAL A 25 21.73 22.92 -15.96
CA VAL A 25 20.62 23.27 -15.10
C VAL A 25 19.36 23.21 -15.97
N SER A 26 18.45 22.29 -15.69
CA SER A 26 17.17 22.20 -16.36
C SER A 26 16.49 23.55 -16.14
N ASN A 27 16.25 24.31 -17.22
CA ASN A 27 15.27 25.38 -17.15
C ASN A 27 13.97 24.69 -16.72
N GLU A 28 13.50 24.99 -15.50
CA GLU A 28 12.16 24.60 -15.07
C GLU A 28 11.20 25.11 -16.14
N GLU A 29 10.59 24.17 -16.87
CA GLU A 29 9.67 24.53 -17.93
C GLU A 29 8.49 25.27 -17.29
N THR A 30 8.18 26.44 -17.81
CA THR A 30 7.02 27.23 -17.38
C THR A 30 5.76 26.36 -17.44
N SER A 31 5.08 26.20 -16.32
CA SER A 31 3.91 25.31 -16.23
C SER A 31 2.81 25.88 -15.34
N ASN A 32 1.57 25.45 -15.61
CA ASN A 32 0.50 25.53 -14.63
C ASN A 32 0.80 24.56 -13.49
N THR A 33 0.73 25.01 -12.26
CA THR A 33 1.13 24.21 -11.10
C THR A 33 -0.01 24.04 -10.10
N VAL A 34 -0.28 22.80 -9.69
CA VAL A 34 -1.18 22.47 -8.59
C VAL A 34 -0.39 21.76 -7.51
N TYR A 35 -0.45 22.29 -6.31
CA TYR A 35 0.12 21.67 -5.12
C TYR A 35 -0.93 20.81 -4.43
N ILE A 36 -0.59 19.57 -4.09
CA ILE A 36 -1.34 18.69 -3.20
C ILE A 36 -0.55 18.58 -1.90
N VAL A 37 -1.13 19.04 -0.79
CA VAL A 37 -0.42 19.15 0.48
C VAL A 37 -1.14 18.35 1.56
N GLY A 38 -0.50 17.27 2.02
CA GLY A 38 -0.97 16.43 3.11
C GLY A 38 -0.44 16.92 4.47
N ARG A 39 -1.31 17.52 5.25
CA ARG A 39 -1.05 17.89 6.65
C ARG A 39 -2.04 17.15 7.54
N HIS A 40 -1.75 15.89 7.83
CA HIS A 40 -2.64 15.02 8.59
C HIS A 40 -1.88 14.22 9.66
N ALA A 41 -2.62 13.63 10.61
CA ALA A 41 -2.07 13.01 11.81
C ALA A 41 -1.01 11.93 11.56
N ASN A 42 -1.09 11.22 10.42
CA ASN A 42 -0.20 10.12 10.07
C ASN A 42 0.96 10.54 9.15
N ALA A 43 1.17 11.82 8.90
CA ALA A 43 2.24 12.35 8.06
C ALA A 43 3.21 13.21 8.85
N GLN A 44 4.49 13.14 8.49
CA GLN A 44 5.43 14.18 8.92
C GLN A 44 5.02 15.51 8.27
N PRO A 45 5.19 16.64 8.96
CA PRO A 45 4.96 17.96 8.34
C PRO A 45 5.75 18.07 7.03
N PRO A 46 5.14 18.58 5.94
CA PRO A 46 5.80 18.63 4.65
C PRO A 46 7.05 19.53 4.70
N ALA A 47 8.14 18.98 4.22
CA ALA A 47 9.38 19.70 4.00
C ALA A 47 9.22 20.61 2.80
N ILE A 48 8.86 21.87 3.02
CA ILE A 48 8.54 22.81 1.96
C ILE A 48 9.82 23.29 1.26
N ASN A 49 9.94 22.98 -0.03
CA ASN A 49 11.01 23.53 -0.87
C ASN A 49 10.63 24.92 -1.36
N ILE A 50 11.21 25.94 -0.71
CA ILE A 50 10.91 27.35 -1.00
C ILE A 50 11.27 27.73 -2.43
N SER A 51 12.36 27.20 -3.00
CA SER A 51 12.79 27.52 -4.36
C SER A 51 11.80 27.03 -5.41
N THR A 52 11.21 25.86 -5.23
CA THR A 52 10.16 25.32 -6.10
C THR A 52 8.91 26.20 -6.06
N ILE A 53 8.51 26.67 -4.88
CA ILE A 53 7.35 27.58 -4.75
C ILE A 53 7.68 28.94 -5.41
N GLU A 54 8.87 29.47 -5.20
CA GLU A 54 9.29 30.75 -5.80
C GLU A 54 9.27 30.65 -7.32
N SER A 55 9.78 29.57 -7.91
CA SER A 55 9.73 29.33 -9.35
C SER A 55 8.30 29.26 -9.89
N SER A 56 7.41 28.55 -9.22
CA SER A 56 6.00 28.45 -9.61
C SER A 56 5.29 29.81 -9.52
N VAL A 57 5.54 30.58 -8.46
CA VAL A 57 5.02 31.95 -8.31
C VAL A 57 5.57 32.89 -9.40
N GLN A 58 6.86 32.78 -9.70
CA GLN A 58 7.49 33.58 -10.77
C GLN A 58 6.86 33.26 -12.13
N SER A 59 6.66 31.94 -12.42
CA SER A 59 6.00 31.49 -13.64
C SER A 59 4.57 32.02 -13.75
N ALA A 60 3.80 31.95 -12.67
CA ALA A 60 2.41 32.42 -12.65
C ALA A 60 2.31 33.94 -12.84
N ILE A 61 3.27 34.73 -12.30
CA ILE A 61 3.34 36.19 -12.48
C ILE A 61 3.71 36.53 -13.91
N ASP A 62 4.68 35.84 -14.52
CA ASP A 62 5.22 36.19 -15.82
C ASP A 62 4.36 35.73 -16.98
N ASN A 63 3.73 34.58 -16.82
CA ASN A 63 3.09 33.85 -17.91
C ASN A 63 1.59 33.65 -17.68
N SER A 64 1.04 34.18 -16.58
CA SER A 64 -0.35 34.01 -16.21
C SER A 64 -0.73 32.51 -16.15
N THR A 65 0.18 31.66 -15.64
CA THR A 65 -0.10 30.26 -15.41
C THR A 65 -0.90 30.08 -14.13
N LEU A 66 -1.66 28.99 -14.04
CA LEU A 66 -2.38 28.60 -12.84
C LEU A 66 -1.42 28.27 -11.70
N LEU A 67 -1.74 28.73 -10.51
CA LEU A 67 -1.17 28.28 -9.26
C LEU A 67 -2.30 28.04 -8.25
N SER A 68 -2.48 26.81 -7.83
CA SER A 68 -3.50 26.44 -6.84
C SER A 68 -2.99 25.39 -5.85
N VAL A 69 -3.70 25.27 -4.73
CA VAL A 69 -3.38 24.35 -3.63
C VAL A 69 -4.59 23.52 -3.28
N ILE A 70 -4.39 22.22 -3.18
CA ILE A 70 -5.35 21.24 -2.72
C ILE A 70 -4.94 20.77 -1.33
N GLU A 71 -5.83 20.86 -0.36
CA GLU A 71 -5.68 20.20 0.92
C GLU A 71 -5.98 18.72 0.74
N LEU A 72 -5.03 17.87 1.15
CA LEU A 72 -5.17 16.43 1.08
C LEU A 72 -5.79 15.90 2.38
N ASP A 73 -7.05 15.51 2.30
CA ASP A 73 -7.80 14.82 3.35
C ASP A 73 -8.67 13.72 2.73
N GLY A 74 -9.70 13.25 3.45
CA GLY A 74 -10.63 12.22 2.96
C GLY A 74 -11.58 12.66 1.85
N SER A 75 -11.64 13.97 1.56
CA SER A 75 -12.47 14.54 0.48
C SER A 75 -11.77 15.76 -0.15
N PRO A 76 -10.63 15.56 -0.82
CA PRO A 76 -9.80 16.65 -1.32
C PRO A 76 -10.57 17.55 -2.30
N THR A 77 -10.45 18.86 -2.11
CA THR A 77 -11.05 19.87 -2.97
C THR A 77 -10.13 21.06 -3.17
N VAL A 78 -10.33 21.80 -4.26
CA VAL A 78 -9.71 23.13 -4.44
C VAL A 78 -10.64 24.17 -3.84
N ALA A 79 -10.25 24.77 -2.72
CA ALA A 79 -10.95 25.91 -2.18
C ALA A 79 -10.68 27.15 -3.05
N GLU A 80 -11.68 28.05 -3.21
CA GLU A 80 -11.53 29.25 -4.04
C GLU A 80 -10.38 30.13 -3.55
N ASP A 81 -10.22 30.24 -2.23
CA ASP A 81 -9.12 30.99 -1.59
C ASP A 81 -7.72 30.39 -1.85
N ASN A 82 -7.65 29.13 -2.28
CA ASN A 82 -6.42 28.42 -2.59
C ASN A 82 -6.02 28.51 -4.08
N ARG A 83 -6.74 29.29 -4.88
CA ARG A 83 -6.33 29.71 -6.23
C ARG A 83 -5.68 31.09 -6.15
N PHE A 84 -4.39 31.15 -6.49
CA PHE A 84 -3.64 32.37 -6.38
C PHE A 84 -3.77 33.22 -7.64
N THR A 85 -4.20 34.46 -7.48
CA THR A 85 -4.24 35.46 -8.54
C THR A 85 -3.15 36.51 -8.34
N PHE A 86 -2.45 36.83 -9.42
CA PHE A 86 -1.31 37.74 -9.36
C PHE A 86 -1.59 39.02 -10.16
N ASN A 87 -1.60 40.15 -9.48
CA ASN A 87 -1.91 41.48 -10.06
C ASN A 87 -0.68 42.36 -10.02
N LEU A 88 0.34 42.06 -10.85
CA LEU A 88 1.48 42.92 -11.00
C LEU A 88 1.32 43.79 -12.28
N LYS A 89 1.49 45.13 -12.15
CA LYS A 89 1.45 46.00 -13.31
C LYS A 89 2.56 45.62 -14.30
N LYS A 90 2.25 45.70 -15.60
CA LYS A 90 3.27 45.59 -16.66
C LYS A 90 4.29 46.72 -16.52
N ASN A 91 5.55 46.45 -16.81
CA ASN A 91 6.66 47.45 -16.81
C ASN A 91 7.08 47.96 -15.41
N VAL A 92 7.05 47.15 -14.38
CA VAL A 92 7.67 47.44 -13.09
C VAL A 92 9.18 47.16 -13.14
N SER A 93 9.95 47.84 -12.27
CA SER A 93 11.38 47.54 -12.16
C SER A 93 11.63 46.11 -11.62
N SER A 94 12.79 45.54 -11.96
CA SER A 94 13.19 44.20 -11.47
C SER A 94 13.17 44.10 -9.95
N THR A 95 13.51 45.16 -9.24
CA THR A 95 13.48 45.23 -7.78
C THR A 95 12.05 45.12 -7.23
N ILE A 96 11.10 45.84 -7.85
CA ILE A 96 9.68 45.74 -7.45
C ILE A 96 9.15 44.37 -7.74
N LYS A 97 9.47 43.79 -8.91
CA LYS A 97 9.08 42.42 -9.27
C LYS A 97 9.60 41.41 -8.27
N LYS A 98 10.89 41.39 -7.92
CA LYS A 98 11.48 40.49 -6.93
C LYS A 98 10.78 40.61 -5.57
N LYS A 99 10.52 41.84 -5.09
CA LYS A 99 9.77 42.02 -3.83
C LYS A 99 8.33 41.42 -3.90
N TYR A 100 7.67 41.57 -5.05
CA TYR A 100 6.34 41.04 -5.24
C TYR A 100 6.34 39.52 -5.28
N VAL A 101 7.28 38.90 -6.01
CA VAL A 101 7.47 37.44 -6.02
C VAL A 101 7.68 36.92 -4.61
N SER A 102 8.65 37.45 -3.86
CA SER A 102 8.92 37.04 -2.48
C SER A 102 7.69 37.18 -1.57
N LYS A 103 6.93 38.26 -1.71
CA LYS A 103 5.69 38.45 -0.97
C LYS A 103 4.65 37.39 -1.30
N MET A 104 4.51 37.03 -2.57
CA MET A 104 3.52 36.04 -3.01
C MET A 104 3.96 34.60 -2.65
N THR A 105 5.27 34.33 -2.74
CA THR A 105 5.85 33.07 -2.25
C THR A 105 5.52 32.85 -0.77
N ASN A 106 5.73 33.88 0.06
CA ASN A 106 5.38 33.79 1.48
C ASN A 106 3.87 33.53 1.71
N LYS A 107 2.99 34.12 0.87
CA LYS A 107 1.55 33.83 0.95
C LYS A 107 1.21 32.39 0.61
N VAL A 108 1.88 31.79 -0.37
CA VAL A 108 1.69 30.36 -0.70
C VAL A 108 2.17 29.50 0.44
N ILE A 109 3.34 29.80 1.03
CA ILE A 109 3.87 29.10 2.21
C ILE A 109 2.92 29.23 3.41
N GLU A 110 2.38 30.43 3.64
CA GLU A 110 1.38 30.69 4.69
C GLU A 110 0.11 29.85 4.45
N CYS A 111 -0.35 29.75 3.20
CA CYS A 111 -1.46 28.87 2.83
C CYS A 111 -1.14 27.42 3.22
N PHE A 112 0.04 26.89 2.85
CA PHE A 112 0.44 25.51 3.23
C PHE A 112 0.44 25.32 4.74
N ASN A 113 0.96 26.29 5.51
CA ASN A 113 1.05 26.20 6.95
C ASN A 113 -0.32 26.27 7.65
N ASN A 114 -1.30 26.90 7.02
CA ASN A 114 -2.65 27.08 7.55
C ASN A 114 -3.64 26.00 7.07
N LEU A 115 -3.21 25.08 6.19
CA LEU A 115 -4.06 23.95 5.81
C LEU A 115 -4.38 23.10 7.03
N THR A 116 -5.64 22.77 7.20
CA THR A 116 -6.14 21.94 8.29
C THR A 116 -7.15 20.95 7.72
N PRO A 117 -6.90 19.64 7.81
CA PRO A 117 -7.83 18.62 7.32
C PRO A 117 -9.23 18.83 7.88
N LYS A 118 -10.24 18.75 7.02
CA LYS A 118 -11.65 18.93 7.39
C LYS A 118 -12.41 17.63 7.43
N VAL A 119 -11.95 16.67 6.63
CA VAL A 119 -12.55 15.34 6.51
C VAL A 119 -11.53 14.31 6.98
N ALA A 120 -12.00 13.36 7.79
CA ALA A 120 -11.18 12.25 8.24
C ALA A 120 -10.66 11.44 7.05
N GLU A 121 -9.55 10.76 7.26
CA GLU A 121 -8.89 9.91 6.26
C GLU A 121 -8.12 10.68 5.18
N VAL A 122 -7.48 9.94 4.26
CA VAL A 122 -6.63 10.46 3.19
C VAL A 122 -6.99 9.77 1.87
N ASP A 123 -7.37 10.55 0.84
CA ASP A 123 -7.66 10.05 -0.51
C ASP A 123 -6.74 10.72 -1.55
N VAL A 124 -5.57 10.12 -1.74
CA VAL A 124 -4.54 10.60 -2.68
C VAL A 124 -5.00 10.48 -4.14
N LEU A 125 -5.69 9.37 -4.46
CA LEU A 125 -6.17 9.15 -5.83
C LEU A 125 -7.20 10.21 -6.23
N LYS A 126 -8.10 10.55 -5.30
CA LYS A 126 -9.08 11.62 -5.51
C LYS A 126 -8.41 12.99 -5.63
N ALA A 127 -7.36 13.24 -4.85
CA ALA A 127 -6.58 14.50 -4.97
C ALA A 127 -5.90 14.62 -6.33
N LEU A 128 -5.36 13.54 -6.89
CA LEU A 128 -4.81 13.50 -8.25
C LEU A 128 -5.89 13.78 -9.32
N GLU A 129 -7.09 13.22 -9.16
CA GLU A 129 -8.23 13.51 -10.04
C GLU A 129 -8.61 14.98 -10.00
N VAL A 130 -8.75 15.55 -8.78
CA VAL A 130 -9.09 16.97 -8.58
C VAL A 130 -8.01 17.88 -9.19
N ALA A 131 -6.72 17.57 -8.96
CA ALA A 131 -5.61 18.33 -9.52
C ALA A 131 -5.57 18.28 -11.06
N SER A 132 -5.82 17.10 -11.64
CA SER A 132 -5.90 16.95 -13.09
C SER A 132 -7.04 17.78 -13.69
N ASN A 133 -8.21 17.77 -13.04
CA ASN A 133 -9.35 18.58 -13.48
C ASN A 133 -9.06 20.07 -13.36
N GLU A 134 -8.40 20.51 -12.31
CA GLU A 134 -7.97 21.90 -12.12
C GLU A 134 -7.00 22.34 -13.23
N LEU A 135 -6.00 21.51 -13.58
CA LEU A 135 -5.06 21.76 -14.67
C LEU A 135 -5.68 21.72 -16.08
N LYS A 136 -6.91 21.24 -16.22
CA LYS A 136 -7.70 21.24 -17.46
C LYS A 136 -8.83 22.25 -17.46
N SER A 137 -8.99 22.99 -16.36
CA SER A 137 -10.03 24.01 -16.22
C SER A 137 -9.71 25.28 -17.01
N SER A 138 -10.68 26.20 -17.05
CA SER A 138 -10.50 27.51 -17.66
C SER A 138 -9.53 28.43 -16.89
N TYR A 139 -9.10 28.04 -15.71
CA TYR A 139 -8.08 28.77 -14.94
C TYR A 139 -6.66 28.49 -15.42
N ALA A 140 -6.44 27.35 -16.08
CA ALA A 140 -5.12 26.98 -16.60
C ALA A 140 -4.83 27.69 -17.94
N ASN A 141 -3.59 28.16 -18.09
CA ASN A 141 -3.13 28.67 -19.37
C ASN A 141 -2.69 27.52 -20.28
N THR A 142 -3.43 27.29 -21.36
CA THR A 142 -3.25 26.14 -22.26
C THR A 142 -1.96 26.16 -23.07
N GLU A 143 -1.25 27.29 -23.11
CA GLU A 143 0.04 27.43 -23.81
C GLU A 143 1.21 26.80 -23.04
N TYR A 144 1.00 26.46 -21.76
CA TYR A 144 2.05 25.99 -20.87
C TYR A 144 1.79 24.57 -20.35
N GLY A 145 2.86 23.91 -19.91
CA GLY A 145 2.83 22.58 -19.33
C GLY A 145 1.91 22.46 -18.12
N LYS A 146 1.72 21.23 -17.66
CA LYS A 146 0.89 20.87 -16.51
C LYS A 146 1.74 20.15 -15.49
N HIS A 147 1.81 20.69 -14.29
CA HIS A 147 2.66 20.18 -13.23
C HIS A 147 1.89 20.02 -11.92
N ILE A 148 2.06 18.91 -11.26
CA ILE A 148 1.56 18.65 -9.91
C ILE A 148 2.76 18.51 -8.98
N VAL A 149 2.72 19.15 -7.84
CA VAL A 149 3.70 18.98 -6.76
C VAL A 149 2.97 18.37 -5.57
N ILE A 150 3.39 17.19 -5.13
CA ILE A 150 2.74 16.44 -4.04
C ILE A 150 3.64 16.43 -2.82
N TYR A 151 3.09 16.78 -1.68
CA TYR A 151 3.65 16.55 -0.35
C TYR A 151 2.74 15.55 0.37
N SER A 152 3.06 14.27 0.29
CA SER A 152 2.26 13.20 0.89
C SER A 152 3.08 11.94 1.14
N THR A 153 2.68 11.20 2.18
CA THR A 153 3.23 9.86 2.47
C THR A 153 2.89 8.81 1.41
N GLY A 154 1.90 9.07 0.56
CA GLY A 154 1.35 8.07 -0.36
C GLY A 154 0.48 7.01 0.32
N VAL A 155 0.33 7.07 1.64
CA VAL A 155 -0.52 6.13 2.40
C VAL A 155 -1.97 6.61 2.33
N GLN A 156 -2.80 5.88 1.58
CA GLN A 156 -4.20 6.19 1.38
C GLN A 156 -5.08 5.35 2.32
N THR A 157 -6.02 5.99 3.02
CA THR A 157 -6.83 5.36 4.07
C THR A 157 -8.33 5.37 3.78
N THR A 158 -8.74 5.85 2.60
CA THR A 158 -10.12 5.82 2.14
C THR A 158 -10.22 5.78 0.62
N GLY A 159 -11.42 5.79 0.07
CA GLY A 159 -11.67 5.76 -1.37
C GLY A 159 -11.55 4.36 -1.96
N VAL A 160 -11.20 4.29 -3.24
CA VAL A 160 -11.11 3.01 -3.98
C VAL A 160 -9.83 2.24 -3.71
N ILE A 161 -8.79 2.90 -3.18
CA ILE A 161 -7.56 2.30 -2.68
C ILE A 161 -7.55 2.49 -1.16
N ASP A 162 -8.21 1.62 -0.42
CA ASP A 162 -8.24 1.71 1.04
C ASP A 162 -7.22 0.74 1.64
N MET A 163 -6.03 1.26 1.95
CA MET A 163 -4.92 0.46 2.48
C MET A 163 -5.17 -0.02 3.91
N THR A 164 -6.18 0.53 4.61
CA THR A 164 -6.55 0.08 5.96
C THR A 164 -7.30 -1.24 5.95
N LYS A 165 -7.99 -1.55 4.86
CA LYS A 165 -8.84 -2.73 4.71
C LYS A 165 -8.16 -3.86 3.96
N PHE A 166 -7.21 -3.51 3.08
CA PHE A 166 -6.56 -4.46 2.18
C PHE A 166 -5.06 -4.39 2.36
N ASN A 167 -4.40 -5.52 2.35
CA ASN A 167 -2.93 -5.58 2.44
C ASN A 167 -2.28 -5.24 1.07
N ILE A 168 -2.64 -4.07 0.53
CA ILE A 168 -2.26 -3.63 -0.83
C ILE A 168 -0.74 -3.56 -0.97
N LEU A 169 -0.05 -3.14 0.08
CA LEU A 169 1.41 -2.97 0.05
C LEU A 169 2.18 -4.24 0.38
N SER A 170 1.53 -5.41 0.47
CA SER A 170 2.19 -6.67 0.84
C SER A 170 3.07 -7.25 -0.27
N SER A 171 2.76 -7.02 -1.52
CA SER A 171 3.54 -7.51 -2.65
C SER A 171 3.25 -6.71 -3.93
N LYS A 172 4.15 -6.80 -4.91
CA LYS A 172 3.92 -6.21 -6.24
C LYS A 172 2.70 -6.81 -6.94
N ASP A 173 2.48 -8.11 -6.80
CA ASP A 173 1.33 -8.79 -7.42
C ASP A 173 0.01 -8.19 -6.89
N THR A 174 -0.08 -7.91 -5.59
CA THR A 174 -1.26 -7.25 -5.01
C THR A 174 -1.46 -5.84 -5.56
N VAL A 175 -0.37 -5.10 -5.71
CA VAL A 175 -0.39 -3.77 -6.32
C VAL A 175 -0.91 -3.84 -7.76
N ASP A 176 -0.37 -4.76 -8.56
CA ASP A 176 -0.78 -4.95 -9.97
C ASP A 176 -2.26 -5.29 -10.09
N GLU A 177 -2.78 -6.18 -9.24
CA GLU A 177 -4.21 -6.51 -9.20
C GLU A 177 -5.09 -5.29 -8.90
N VAL A 178 -4.70 -4.47 -7.93
CA VAL A 178 -5.43 -3.23 -7.60
C VAL A 178 -5.45 -2.28 -8.79
N ILE A 179 -4.31 -2.08 -9.46
CA ILE A 179 -4.20 -1.20 -10.61
C ILE A 179 -5.03 -1.74 -11.79
N GLU A 180 -5.02 -3.05 -12.02
CA GLU A 180 -5.84 -3.67 -13.06
C GLU A 180 -7.34 -3.51 -12.79
N GLN A 181 -7.77 -3.70 -11.53
CA GLN A 181 -9.16 -3.48 -11.13
C GLN A 181 -9.59 -2.03 -11.32
N LEU A 182 -8.73 -1.06 -10.97
CA LEU A 182 -9.01 0.37 -11.19
C LEU A 182 -9.12 0.69 -12.69
N SER A 183 -8.24 0.12 -13.50
CA SER A 183 -8.27 0.28 -14.95
C SER A 183 -9.55 -0.29 -15.57
N ALA A 184 -9.92 -1.50 -15.16
CA ALA A 184 -11.14 -2.17 -15.67
C ALA A 184 -12.41 -1.41 -15.29
N LYS A 185 -12.42 -0.75 -14.12
CA LYS A 185 -13.53 0.09 -13.64
C LYS A 185 -13.48 1.53 -14.17
N GLN A 186 -12.48 1.88 -14.99
CA GLN A 186 -12.23 3.25 -15.46
C GLN A 186 -12.12 4.26 -14.32
N ALA A 187 -11.53 3.84 -13.20
CA ALA A 187 -11.38 4.63 -11.98
C ALA A 187 -10.01 5.34 -11.88
N LEU A 188 -9.15 5.21 -12.89
CA LEU A 188 -7.89 5.94 -12.96
C LEU A 188 -8.15 7.41 -13.35
N PRO A 189 -7.47 8.39 -12.71
CA PRO A 189 -7.53 9.78 -13.14
C PRO A 189 -6.90 9.93 -14.53
N ASN A 190 -7.33 10.92 -15.29
CA ASN A 190 -6.67 11.22 -16.55
C ASN A 190 -5.47 12.17 -16.31
N LEU A 191 -4.26 11.62 -16.29
CA LEU A 191 -3.01 12.36 -16.04
C LEU A 191 -2.20 12.60 -17.33
N GLU A 192 -2.80 12.46 -18.50
CA GLU A 192 -2.10 12.62 -19.77
C GLU A 192 -1.42 14.00 -19.89
N GLY A 193 -0.11 13.97 -20.16
CA GLY A 193 0.73 15.15 -20.29
C GLY A 193 0.98 15.91 -18.98
N ILE A 194 0.73 15.29 -17.83
CA ILE A 194 1.02 15.86 -16.51
C ILE A 194 2.33 15.31 -15.98
N THR A 195 3.22 16.18 -15.51
CA THR A 195 4.42 15.81 -14.74
C THR A 195 4.16 16.02 -13.25
N ILE A 196 4.70 15.13 -12.43
CA ILE A 196 4.46 15.11 -10.98
C ILE A 196 5.80 15.04 -10.25
N ASP A 197 6.05 16.01 -9.37
CA ASP A 197 7.11 15.93 -8.37
C ASP A 197 6.51 15.54 -7.03
N TRP A 198 6.98 14.42 -6.46
CA TRP A 198 6.41 13.88 -5.22
C TRP A 198 7.42 13.90 -4.09
N TYR A 199 7.13 14.66 -3.06
CA TYR A 199 7.90 14.80 -1.83
C TYR A 199 7.23 14.04 -0.68
N ASN A 200 8.01 13.65 0.33
CA ASN A 200 7.55 13.01 1.56
C ASN A 200 6.95 11.60 1.39
N LEU A 201 7.16 10.94 0.24
CA LEU A 201 6.68 9.56 0.07
C LEU A 201 7.23 8.67 1.21
N ASN A 202 6.37 7.86 1.82
CA ASN A 202 6.69 6.96 2.94
C ASN A 202 7.09 7.64 4.26
N GLN A 203 7.06 8.98 4.37
CA GLN A 203 7.42 9.70 5.59
C GLN A 203 6.21 9.79 6.53
N VAL A 204 5.90 8.66 7.14
CA VAL A 204 4.79 8.54 8.10
C VAL A 204 5.19 9.01 9.51
N SER A 205 4.19 9.32 10.34
CA SER A 205 4.38 9.72 11.74
C SER A 205 3.13 9.43 12.60
N GLY A 206 3.11 9.92 13.81
CA GLY A 206 1.95 9.80 14.70
C GLY A 206 1.67 8.35 15.09
N GLU A 207 0.42 7.92 14.95
CA GLU A 207 0.00 6.55 15.25
C GLU A 207 0.34 5.56 14.12
N GLN A 208 0.65 6.05 12.93
CA GLN A 208 1.10 5.22 11.83
C GLN A 208 2.52 4.73 12.07
N LYS A 209 2.68 3.43 12.30
CA LYS A 209 4.00 2.80 12.37
C LYS A 209 4.76 2.98 11.06
N GLU A 210 6.08 3.04 11.17
CA GLU A 210 6.95 3.08 9.99
C GLU A 210 6.67 1.88 9.10
N LEU A 211 6.52 2.13 7.79
CA LEU A 211 6.34 1.08 6.80
C LEU A 211 7.60 0.23 6.71
N THR A 212 7.46 -1.07 6.49
CA THR A 212 8.60 -1.95 6.21
C THR A 212 9.30 -1.54 4.90
N ALA A 213 10.53 -1.97 4.69
CA ALA A 213 11.25 -1.69 3.45
C ALA A 213 10.51 -2.19 2.21
N GLU A 214 9.87 -3.36 2.31
CA GLU A 214 9.03 -3.92 1.25
C GLU A 214 7.78 -3.09 1.00
N MET A 215 7.06 -2.70 2.05
CA MET A 215 5.89 -1.83 1.93
C MET A 215 6.25 -0.47 1.33
N LYS A 216 7.40 0.12 1.69
CA LYS A 216 7.90 1.37 1.10
C LYS A 216 8.14 1.22 -0.40
N ALA A 217 8.81 0.13 -0.81
CA ALA A 217 9.05 -0.16 -2.21
C ALA A 217 7.75 -0.42 -2.98
N ASN A 218 6.79 -1.12 -2.39
CA ASN A 218 5.49 -1.39 -2.99
C ASN A 218 4.60 -0.14 -3.07
N ASN A 219 4.71 0.78 -2.10
CA ASN A 219 4.02 2.07 -2.15
C ASN A 219 4.54 2.96 -3.29
N GLU A 220 5.87 3.03 -3.45
CA GLU A 220 6.51 3.72 -4.58
C GLU A 220 6.08 3.09 -5.91
N TYR A 221 6.15 1.77 -6.03
CA TYR A 221 5.74 1.01 -7.21
C TYR A 221 4.26 1.21 -7.56
N LEU A 222 3.37 1.25 -6.56
CA LEU A 222 1.94 1.52 -6.74
C LEU A 222 1.72 2.86 -7.43
N TRP A 223 2.28 3.93 -6.88
CA TRP A 223 2.04 5.27 -7.40
C TRP A 223 2.75 5.51 -8.73
N GLU A 224 3.96 4.99 -8.92
CA GLU A 224 4.67 5.06 -10.20
C GLU A 224 3.85 4.38 -11.31
N THR A 225 3.44 3.13 -11.08
CA THR A 225 2.70 2.33 -12.07
C THR A 225 1.31 2.91 -12.35
N LEU A 226 0.59 3.34 -11.31
CA LEU A 226 -0.72 3.96 -11.44
C LEU A 226 -0.65 5.26 -12.25
N ILE A 227 0.27 6.15 -11.92
CA ILE A 227 0.45 7.44 -12.60
C ILE A 227 0.86 7.19 -14.07
N ALA A 228 1.78 6.27 -14.33
CA ALA A 228 2.19 5.92 -15.68
C ALA A 228 1.01 5.37 -16.50
N LYS A 229 0.21 4.48 -15.91
CA LYS A 229 -0.99 3.91 -16.56
C LYS A 229 -2.09 4.95 -16.79
N ALA A 230 -2.15 5.98 -15.96
CA ALA A 230 -3.01 7.14 -16.11
C ALA A 230 -2.51 8.17 -17.14
N GLY A 231 -1.33 7.96 -17.75
CA GLY A 231 -0.72 8.82 -18.78
C GLY A 231 0.17 9.94 -18.24
N GLY A 232 0.45 9.96 -16.94
CA GLY A 232 1.34 10.91 -16.29
C GLY A 232 2.77 10.42 -16.15
N LYS A 233 3.63 11.28 -15.58
CA LYS A 233 5.01 10.94 -15.19
C LYS A 233 5.26 11.44 -13.78
N VAL A 234 5.88 10.63 -12.93
CA VAL A 234 6.24 11.00 -11.56
C VAL A 234 7.75 10.93 -11.37
N ASP A 235 8.28 11.86 -10.55
CA ASP A 235 9.63 11.85 -10.03
C ASP A 235 9.55 11.99 -8.49
N PHE A 236 10.00 10.95 -7.78
CA PHE A 236 10.04 10.95 -6.32
C PHE A 236 11.28 11.67 -5.83
N LYS A 237 11.07 12.75 -5.09
CA LYS A 237 12.13 13.62 -4.59
C LYS A 237 12.57 13.22 -3.19
N SER A 238 13.88 13.17 -2.98
CA SER A 238 14.51 12.87 -1.69
C SER A 238 14.96 14.15 -0.98
N ASP A 239 14.04 15.04 -0.64
CA ASP A 239 14.40 16.23 0.17
C ASP A 239 14.41 15.89 1.66
N ASN A 240 15.56 16.09 2.30
CA ASN A 240 15.80 15.85 3.73
C ASN A 240 15.47 17.08 4.60
N ALA A 241 14.49 17.90 4.25
CA ALA A 241 14.13 19.00 5.12
C ALA A 241 13.45 18.46 6.37
N THR A 242 14.07 18.64 7.51
CA THR A 242 13.51 18.33 8.82
C THR A 242 12.48 19.40 9.17
N ALA A 243 11.21 19.04 9.20
CA ALA A 243 10.18 19.90 9.78
C ALA A 243 10.12 19.64 11.30
N ASP A 244 10.32 20.69 12.09
CA ASP A 244 10.40 20.61 13.55
C ASP A 244 9.02 20.74 14.25
N ASP A 245 7.93 20.86 13.50
CA ASP A 245 6.61 21.13 14.07
C ASP A 245 5.73 19.89 14.19
N LYS A 246 5.53 19.45 15.42
CA LYS A 246 4.45 18.52 15.77
C LYS A 246 3.12 19.27 15.75
N THR A 247 2.38 19.15 14.68
CA THR A 247 1.02 19.66 14.61
C THR A 247 0.02 18.60 15.09
N ASN A 248 -0.73 18.92 16.12
CA ASN A 248 -1.92 18.14 16.49
C ASN A 248 -3.04 18.50 15.52
N TYR A 249 -3.54 17.51 14.81
CA TYR A 249 -4.72 17.66 13.97
C TYR A 249 -5.93 17.06 14.70
N ASP A 250 -7.05 17.79 14.68
CA ASP A 250 -8.30 17.36 15.33
C ASP A 250 -9.00 16.22 14.57
N VAL A 251 -8.60 15.99 13.32
CA VAL A 251 -9.24 15.02 12.44
C VAL A 251 -8.38 13.75 12.35
N GLY A 252 -8.96 12.63 12.75
CA GLY A 252 -8.28 11.34 12.78
C GLY A 252 -8.04 10.76 11.39
N VAL A 253 -6.94 10.03 11.26
CA VAL A 253 -6.59 9.22 10.09
C VAL A 253 -6.37 7.79 10.56
N SER A 254 -7.01 6.84 9.90
CA SER A 254 -6.87 5.42 10.21
C SER A 254 -5.44 4.93 9.95
N VAL A 255 -5.01 3.95 10.74
CA VAL A 255 -3.69 3.36 10.63
C VAL A 255 -3.70 2.22 9.62
N VAL A 256 -2.78 2.26 8.68
CA VAL A 256 -2.53 1.11 7.79
C VAL A 256 -1.76 0.06 8.57
N PRO A 257 -2.24 -1.19 8.60
CA PRO A 257 -1.56 -2.26 9.31
C PRO A 257 -0.13 -2.46 8.78
N VAL A 258 0.85 -2.27 9.66
CA VAL A 258 2.23 -2.66 9.41
C VAL A 258 2.44 -3.93 10.18
N THR A 259 2.45 -5.05 9.49
CA THR A 259 2.82 -6.32 10.09
C THR A 259 4.35 -6.32 10.21
N GLU A 260 4.84 -6.16 11.42
CA GLU A 260 6.28 -6.32 11.73
C GLU A 260 6.77 -7.71 11.29
N ASP A 261 5.84 -8.64 11.14
CA ASP A 261 6.06 -10.03 10.71
C ASP A 261 6.22 -10.22 9.20
N SER A 262 5.98 -9.22 8.37
CA SER A 262 6.19 -9.36 6.91
C SER A 262 7.66 -9.42 6.51
N LEU A 263 8.59 -9.14 7.43
CA LEU A 263 10.04 -9.19 7.20
C LEU A 263 10.77 -10.29 7.96
N ASN A 264 10.12 -11.05 8.83
CA ASN A 264 10.69 -12.28 9.35
C ASN A 264 10.33 -13.47 8.44
N VAL A 265 10.62 -13.33 7.14
CA VAL A 265 10.72 -14.47 6.22
C VAL A 265 11.72 -15.50 6.77
N GLU A 266 12.66 -15.07 7.63
CA GLU A 266 13.56 -15.96 8.39
C GLU A 266 12.86 -16.71 9.52
N GLU A 267 11.76 -16.21 10.10
CA GLU A 267 11.01 -16.92 11.16
C GLU A 267 9.99 -17.92 10.61
N TYR A 268 9.37 -17.66 9.46
CA TYR A 268 8.53 -18.64 8.79
C TYR A 268 9.19 -19.08 7.50
N ASN A 269 9.85 -20.22 7.52
CA ASN A 269 10.48 -20.84 6.35
C ASN A 269 9.75 -22.13 5.99
N LYS A 270 10.16 -22.77 4.88
CA LYS A 270 9.53 -24.01 4.39
C LYS A 270 9.51 -25.17 5.39
N ASP A 271 10.39 -25.13 6.40
CA ASP A 271 10.53 -26.16 7.42
C ASP A 271 9.85 -25.77 8.75
N SER A 272 9.28 -24.55 8.83
CA SER A 272 8.56 -24.07 10.01
C SER A 272 7.18 -24.70 10.14
N SER A 273 6.80 -25.03 11.36
CA SER A 273 5.41 -25.31 11.73
C SER A 273 4.88 -24.25 12.70
N VAL A 274 3.64 -23.85 12.52
CA VAL A 274 2.93 -22.92 13.41
C VAL A 274 1.79 -23.68 14.07
N VAL A 275 1.65 -23.49 15.37
CA VAL A 275 0.52 -24.03 16.14
C VAL A 275 -0.37 -22.85 16.54
N PHE A 276 -1.55 -22.78 15.98
CA PHE A 276 -2.59 -21.86 16.42
C PHE A 276 -3.35 -22.49 17.58
N THR A 277 -3.08 -21.98 18.76
CA THR A 277 -3.78 -22.38 20.00
C THR A 277 -5.09 -21.58 20.14
N THR A 278 -5.85 -21.83 21.19
CA THR A 278 -7.06 -21.06 21.50
C THR A 278 -6.76 -19.61 21.86
N ASP A 279 -5.50 -19.26 22.14
CA ASP A 279 -5.10 -17.89 22.42
C ASP A 279 -4.93 -17.07 21.14
N GLU A 280 -4.63 -17.71 19.98
CA GLU A 280 -4.53 -17.03 18.69
C GLU A 280 -5.80 -17.23 17.85
N ILE A 281 -6.32 -18.45 17.78
CA ILE A 281 -7.54 -18.78 17.02
C ILE A 281 -8.52 -19.55 17.90
N ALA A 282 -9.46 -18.86 18.51
CA ALA A 282 -10.53 -19.44 19.28
C ALA A 282 -11.80 -19.63 18.44
N PHE A 283 -12.43 -20.80 18.57
CA PHE A 283 -13.75 -21.07 18.01
C PHE A 283 -14.82 -21.01 19.09
N LYS A 284 -16.02 -20.58 18.72
CA LYS A 284 -17.19 -20.68 19.59
C LYS A 284 -17.47 -22.13 19.95
N SER A 285 -18.11 -22.39 21.10
CA SER A 285 -18.44 -23.75 21.53
C SER A 285 -19.25 -24.46 20.45
N ASP A 286 -18.88 -25.71 20.17
CA ASP A 286 -19.53 -26.60 19.18
C ASP A 286 -19.76 -25.92 17.80
N SER A 287 -18.88 -25.00 17.43
CA SER A 287 -18.98 -24.19 16.22
C SER A 287 -17.66 -24.14 15.44
N VAL A 288 -17.75 -23.76 14.19
CA VAL A 288 -16.63 -23.39 13.31
C VAL A 288 -16.45 -21.88 13.17
N GLU A 289 -17.29 -21.11 13.86
CA GLU A 289 -17.21 -19.66 13.89
C GLU A 289 -16.11 -19.21 14.87
N PHE A 290 -15.34 -18.23 14.47
CA PHE A 290 -14.32 -17.63 15.35
C PHE A 290 -14.98 -16.83 16.48
N VAL A 291 -14.37 -16.85 17.66
CA VAL A 291 -14.76 -16.00 18.79
C VAL A 291 -14.40 -14.55 18.46
N ASP A 292 -13.21 -14.34 17.95
CA ASP A 292 -12.71 -13.05 17.45
C ASP A 292 -12.07 -13.25 16.06
N GLU A 293 -12.80 -12.88 15.02
CA GLU A 293 -12.33 -13.00 13.63
C GLU A 293 -11.16 -12.06 13.32
N LYS A 294 -11.11 -10.89 13.99
CA LYS A 294 -9.99 -9.95 13.80
C LYS A 294 -8.70 -10.54 14.33
N GLN A 295 -8.74 -11.11 15.54
CA GLN A 295 -7.59 -11.80 16.14
C GLN A 295 -7.14 -13.00 15.30
N ALA A 296 -8.09 -13.86 14.89
CA ALA A 296 -7.80 -14.99 14.01
C ALA A 296 -7.18 -14.55 12.68
N SER A 297 -7.66 -13.44 12.10
CA SER A 297 -7.10 -12.84 10.89
C SER A 297 -5.65 -12.40 11.07
N GLN A 298 -5.34 -11.75 12.18
CA GLN A 298 -3.97 -11.35 12.49
C GLN A 298 -3.04 -12.57 12.65
N ALA A 299 -3.52 -13.62 13.31
CA ALA A 299 -2.74 -14.84 13.53
C ALA A 299 -2.33 -15.54 12.21
N VAL A 300 -3.18 -15.53 11.19
CA VAL A 300 -2.87 -16.21 9.91
C VAL A 300 -2.02 -15.37 8.97
N MET A 301 -1.84 -14.06 9.19
CA MET A 301 -1.18 -13.17 8.22
C MET A 301 0.24 -13.58 7.87
N LYS A 302 1.04 -14.09 8.82
CA LYS A 302 2.41 -14.56 8.52
C LYS A 302 2.42 -15.70 7.47
N ILE A 303 1.42 -16.61 7.55
CA ILE A 303 1.28 -17.68 6.56
C ILE A 303 0.78 -17.13 5.23
N VAL A 304 -0.19 -16.22 5.25
CA VAL A 304 -0.69 -15.55 4.05
C VAL A 304 0.46 -14.89 3.30
N ASN A 305 1.25 -14.05 3.99
CA ASN A 305 2.38 -13.33 3.40
C ASN A 305 3.42 -14.30 2.83
N TYR A 306 3.77 -15.35 3.59
CA TYR A 306 4.73 -16.35 3.12
C TYR A 306 4.24 -17.08 1.86
N MET A 307 2.97 -17.47 1.81
CA MET A 307 2.38 -18.17 0.65
C MET A 307 2.22 -17.26 -0.57
N LEU A 308 1.97 -15.97 -0.37
CA LEU A 308 1.93 -14.99 -1.45
C LEU A 308 3.30 -14.79 -2.09
N TYR A 309 4.35 -14.75 -1.26
CA TYR A 309 5.74 -14.64 -1.72
C TYR A 309 6.25 -15.94 -2.36
N ASN A 310 5.95 -17.10 -1.76
CA ASN A 310 6.43 -18.41 -2.20
C ASN A 310 5.31 -19.17 -2.95
N LYS A 311 5.18 -18.95 -4.25
CA LYS A 311 4.08 -19.51 -5.07
C LYS A 311 4.06 -21.06 -5.11
N ASP A 312 5.21 -21.70 -4.94
CA ASP A 312 5.34 -23.17 -4.93
C ASP A 312 5.10 -23.80 -3.55
N TYR A 313 4.97 -22.99 -2.49
CA TYR A 313 4.73 -23.48 -1.15
C TYR A 313 3.29 -23.98 -1.00
N ASN A 314 3.13 -25.22 -0.50
CA ASN A 314 1.86 -25.84 -0.21
C ASN A 314 1.70 -26.04 1.29
N LEU A 315 0.54 -25.69 1.83
CA LEU A 315 0.22 -25.69 3.24
C LEU A 315 -0.63 -26.92 3.62
N LEU A 316 -0.29 -27.55 4.74
CA LEU A 316 -1.19 -28.45 5.46
C LEU A 316 -1.73 -27.74 6.69
N LEU A 317 -3.05 -27.76 6.87
CA LEU A 317 -3.74 -27.38 8.08
C LEU A 317 -4.31 -28.63 8.74
N ALA A 318 -3.73 -29.03 9.87
CA ALA A 318 -4.14 -30.19 10.63
C ALA A 318 -4.77 -29.77 11.96
N ALA A 319 -6.05 -29.97 12.16
CA ALA A 319 -6.73 -29.54 13.38
C ALA A 319 -7.00 -30.68 14.35
N SER A 320 -6.90 -30.38 15.64
CA SER A 320 -7.15 -31.31 16.74
C SER A 320 -8.27 -30.83 17.68
N THR A 321 -8.72 -31.71 18.56
CA THR A 321 -9.74 -31.44 19.57
C THR A 321 -9.32 -31.96 20.94
N ALA A 322 -9.98 -31.46 21.98
CA ALA A 322 -10.02 -32.13 23.28
C ALA A 322 -10.68 -33.51 23.19
N THR A 323 -10.46 -34.36 24.19
CA THR A 323 -11.06 -35.68 24.26
C THR A 323 -12.57 -35.60 24.46
N VAL A 324 -13.33 -35.84 23.39
CA VAL A 324 -14.80 -35.93 23.39
C VAL A 324 -15.22 -37.11 22.50
N PRO A 325 -15.41 -38.32 23.06
CA PRO A 325 -15.77 -39.49 22.26
C PRO A 325 -17.10 -39.34 21.50
N PRO A 326 -17.24 -39.91 20.32
CA PRO A 326 -16.28 -40.80 19.64
C PRO A 326 -15.33 -40.04 18.71
N GLN A 327 -14.12 -40.60 18.48
CA GLN A 327 -13.01 -40.03 17.69
C GLN A 327 -13.44 -39.56 16.28
N ASN A 328 -14.19 -40.37 15.54
CA ASN A 328 -14.61 -40.04 14.18
C ASN A 328 -15.45 -38.76 14.07
N LYS A 329 -16.23 -38.41 15.11
CA LYS A 329 -16.94 -37.12 15.17
C LYS A 329 -15.96 -35.97 15.41
N CYS A 330 -14.95 -36.18 16.25
CA CYS A 330 -13.91 -35.21 16.51
C CYS A 330 -13.03 -34.94 15.27
N GLU A 331 -12.69 -35.99 14.51
CA GLU A 331 -11.99 -35.86 13.23
C GLU A 331 -12.80 -35.01 12.23
N SER A 332 -14.06 -35.38 12.02
CA SER A 332 -14.94 -34.63 11.14
C SER A 332 -15.12 -33.17 11.58
N PHE A 333 -15.21 -32.94 12.89
CA PHE A 333 -15.40 -31.61 13.44
C PHE A 333 -14.12 -30.75 13.35
N SER A 334 -12.97 -31.34 13.71
CA SER A 334 -11.68 -30.63 13.57
C SER A 334 -11.34 -30.34 12.10
N LYS A 335 -11.68 -31.24 11.16
CA LYS A 335 -11.55 -30.95 9.72
C LYS A 335 -12.30 -29.70 9.30
N LYS A 336 -13.55 -29.54 9.76
CA LYS A 336 -14.34 -28.32 9.47
C LYS A 336 -13.70 -27.04 10.05
N ARG A 337 -13.03 -27.12 11.20
CA ARG A 337 -12.27 -26.01 11.77
C ARG A 337 -11.02 -25.68 10.95
N ALA A 338 -10.30 -26.70 10.46
CA ALA A 338 -9.20 -26.49 9.51
C ALA A 338 -9.69 -25.82 8.21
N GLU A 339 -10.87 -26.20 7.72
CA GLU A 339 -11.49 -25.57 6.55
C GLU A 339 -11.89 -24.11 6.79
N ALA A 340 -12.35 -23.78 8.01
CA ALA A 340 -12.63 -22.39 8.37
C ALA A 340 -11.34 -21.54 8.37
N VAL A 341 -10.22 -22.07 8.90
CA VAL A 341 -8.91 -21.38 8.83
C VAL A 341 -8.42 -21.27 7.39
N LYS A 342 -8.58 -22.32 6.57
CA LYS A 342 -8.29 -22.25 5.11
C LYS A 342 -9.06 -21.13 4.44
N SER A 343 -10.37 -21.04 4.70
CA SER A 343 -11.23 -20.00 4.12
C SER A 343 -10.77 -18.59 4.56
N LEU A 344 -10.34 -18.45 5.82
CA LEU A 344 -9.79 -17.23 6.35
C LEU A 344 -8.49 -16.82 5.63
N ILE A 345 -7.55 -17.75 5.46
CA ILE A 345 -6.29 -17.53 4.74
C ILE A 345 -6.57 -17.08 3.29
N ILE A 346 -7.46 -17.77 2.58
CA ILE A 346 -7.84 -17.41 1.21
C ILE A 346 -8.46 -16.02 1.17
N SER A 347 -9.40 -15.73 2.07
CA SER A 347 -10.04 -14.40 2.17
C SER A 347 -9.02 -13.30 2.45
N ARG A 348 -8.07 -13.53 3.38
CA ARG A 348 -7.04 -12.54 3.74
C ARG A 348 -5.97 -12.36 2.66
N SER A 349 -5.82 -13.30 1.75
CA SER A 349 -5.01 -13.16 0.55
C SER A 349 -5.75 -12.48 -0.62
N ASN A 350 -6.96 -11.95 -0.40
CA ASN A 350 -7.85 -11.46 -1.47
C ASN A 350 -8.10 -12.50 -2.58
N ASN A 351 -8.17 -13.78 -2.22
CA ASN A 351 -8.30 -14.94 -3.11
C ASN A 351 -7.09 -15.18 -4.06
N GLN A 352 -5.94 -14.59 -3.77
CA GLN A 352 -4.71 -14.82 -4.55
C GLN A 352 -4.06 -16.18 -4.27
N ILE A 353 -4.30 -16.75 -3.10
CA ILE A 353 -3.85 -18.11 -2.77
C ILE A 353 -4.88 -19.10 -3.32
N ASP A 354 -4.46 -19.90 -4.31
CA ASP A 354 -5.29 -20.96 -4.84
C ASP A 354 -5.63 -21.99 -3.75
N SER A 355 -6.90 -22.32 -3.64
CA SER A 355 -7.40 -23.25 -2.61
C SER A 355 -6.78 -24.65 -2.68
N SER A 356 -6.29 -25.07 -3.86
CA SER A 356 -5.58 -26.34 -4.06
C SER A 356 -4.22 -26.39 -3.37
N ARG A 357 -3.64 -25.24 -3.05
CA ARG A 357 -2.38 -25.14 -2.31
C ARG A 357 -2.54 -25.38 -0.81
N ILE A 358 -3.77 -25.47 -0.30
CA ILE A 358 -4.04 -25.67 1.12
C ILE A 358 -4.83 -26.97 1.31
N THR A 359 -4.19 -27.96 1.91
CA THR A 359 -4.79 -29.22 2.31
C THR A 359 -5.27 -29.10 3.76
N THR A 360 -6.43 -29.68 4.07
CA THR A 360 -7.01 -29.71 5.42
C THR A 360 -7.27 -31.11 5.90
N ILE A 361 -6.83 -31.45 7.10
CA ILE A 361 -7.15 -32.70 7.77
C ILE A 361 -7.69 -32.47 9.18
N GLY A 362 -8.54 -33.39 9.64
CA GLY A 362 -9.03 -33.39 10.99
C GLY A 362 -8.46 -34.58 11.75
N MET A 363 -7.71 -34.31 12.81
CA MET A 363 -7.02 -35.35 13.58
C MET A 363 -7.81 -35.85 14.82
N GLY A 364 -8.89 -35.15 15.17
CA GLY A 364 -9.60 -35.45 16.41
C GLY A 364 -8.71 -35.34 17.65
N TYR A 365 -8.91 -36.24 18.62
CA TYR A 365 -8.09 -36.30 19.84
C TYR A 365 -7.05 -37.43 19.84
N GLU A 366 -7.18 -38.46 18.99
CA GLU A 366 -6.20 -39.54 18.88
C GLU A 366 -5.10 -39.22 17.88
N ASN A 367 -4.23 -38.25 18.20
CA ASN A 367 -3.20 -37.76 17.32
C ASN A 367 -1.83 -37.62 18.03
N PRO A 368 -0.72 -37.48 17.28
CA PRO A 368 0.63 -37.45 17.87
C PRO A 368 0.88 -36.27 18.84
N TYR A 369 0.11 -35.21 18.75
CA TYR A 369 0.28 -33.99 19.58
C TYR A 369 -0.63 -33.94 20.79
N HIS A 370 -1.47 -34.97 20.96
CA HIS A 370 -2.48 -34.99 22.02
C HIS A 370 -1.84 -35.12 23.40
N VAL A 371 -2.20 -34.19 24.30
CA VAL A 371 -1.86 -34.24 25.72
C VAL A 371 -3.05 -34.84 26.47
N SER A 372 -2.83 -35.88 27.32
CA SER A 372 -3.89 -36.50 28.10
C SER A 372 -4.64 -35.47 28.94
N ASP A 373 -5.89 -35.18 28.56
CA ASP A 373 -6.73 -34.11 29.08
C ASP A 373 -7.94 -34.62 29.89
N THR A 374 -7.93 -35.89 30.22
CA THR A 374 -8.96 -36.50 31.08
C THR A 374 -8.39 -36.89 32.43
N SER A 375 -9.17 -36.63 33.46
CA SER A 375 -8.89 -37.06 34.84
C SER A 375 -9.25 -38.52 35.07
N LYS A 376 -8.85 -39.09 36.21
CA LYS A 376 -9.14 -40.49 36.57
C LYS A 376 -10.64 -40.83 36.61
N ASN A 377 -11.50 -39.85 36.79
CA ASN A 377 -12.97 -40.02 36.78
C ASN A 377 -13.61 -39.71 35.41
N GLY A 378 -12.81 -39.49 34.37
CA GLY A 378 -13.28 -39.24 33.00
C GLY A 378 -13.67 -37.80 32.69
N SER A 379 -13.53 -36.86 33.63
CA SER A 379 -13.81 -35.45 33.40
C SER A 379 -12.67 -34.77 32.66
N LEU A 380 -12.95 -33.80 31.78
CA LEU A 380 -11.94 -32.99 31.10
C LEU A 380 -11.16 -32.13 32.10
N ILE A 381 -9.87 -32.04 31.88
CA ILE A 381 -8.95 -31.07 32.51
C ILE A 381 -8.80 -29.92 31.55
N GLU A 382 -9.52 -28.81 31.80
CA GLU A 382 -9.68 -27.73 30.84
C GLU A 382 -8.35 -27.10 30.35
N GLU A 383 -7.37 -26.94 31.23
CA GLU A 383 -6.04 -26.43 30.87
C GLU A 383 -5.31 -27.30 29.81
N LYS A 384 -5.50 -28.60 29.86
CA LYS A 384 -4.95 -29.53 28.89
C LYS A 384 -5.84 -29.63 27.65
N ALA A 385 -7.15 -29.58 27.84
CA ALA A 385 -8.11 -29.58 26.76
C ALA A 385 -7.95 -28.35 25.85
N LYS A 386 -7.58 -27.18 26.40
CA LYS A 386 -7.24 -26.01 25.62
C LYS A 386 -6.03 -26.26 24.71
N GLN A 387 -4.98 -26.91 25.20
CA GLN A 387 -3.80 -27.24 24.40
C GLN A 387 -4.12 -28.14 23.21
N ASN A 388 -5.08 -29.07 23.42
CA ASN A 388 -5.52 -29.99 22.37
C ASN A 388 -6.44 -29.37 21.32
N ARG A 389 -7.03 -28.20 21.61
CA ARG A 389 -7.87 -27.43 20.65
C ARG A 389 -6.99 -26.52 19.80
N ALA A 390 -6.24 -27.11 18.87
CA ALA A 390 -5.25 -26.40 18.08
C ALA A 390 -5.40 -26.67 16.59
N VAL A 391 -4.84 -25.76 15.77
CA VAL A 391 -4.65 -25.94 14.33
C VAL A 391 -3.15 -25.83 14.03
N TYR A 392 -2.59 -26.89 13.50
CA TYR A 392 -1.20 -27.00 13.10
C TYR A 392 -1.08 -26.62 11.62
N ALA A 393 -0.23 -25.66 11.31
CA ALA A 393 0.03 -25.19 9.97
C ALA A 393 1.49 -25.51 9.61
N MET A 394 1.72 -26.31 8.57
CA MET A 394 3.06 -26.74 8.17
C MET A 394 3.17 -26.96 6.67
N ASN A 395 4.40 -27.05 6.19
CA ASN A 395 4.66 -27.39 4.79
C ASN A 395 4.07 -28.78 4.47
N ARG A 396 3.13 -28.84 3.52
CA ARG A 396 2.48 -30.09 3.07
C ARG A 396 3.50 -31.13 2.56
N ASP A 397 4.63 -30.66 2.02
CA ASP A 397 5.64 -31.52 1.43
C ASP A 397 6.67 -32.05 2.45
N SER A 398 6.59 -31.62 3.73
CA SER A 398 7.40 -32.14 4.83
C SER A 398 7.11 -33.61 5.12
N MET A 399 8.09 -34.31 5.72
CA MET A 399 7.87 -35.72 6.11
C MET A 399 6.77 -35.87 7.13
N GLU A 400 6.69 -34.96 8.09
CA GLU A 400 5.67 -34.94 9.14
C GLU A 400 4.26 -34.76 8.55
N ALA A 401 4.08 -33.75 7.64
CA ALA A 401 2.81 -33.52 6.96
C ALA A 401 2.35 -34.76 6.15
N LYS A 402 3.26 -35.42 5.43
CA LYS A 402 2.96 -36.61 4.65
C LYS A 402 2.51 -37.78 5.53
N GLN A 403 3.09 -37.94 6.72
CA GLN A 403 2.68 -38.95 7.68
C GLN A 403 1.27 -38.66 8.23
N LEU A 404 0.99 -37.40 8.58
CA LEU A 404 -0.34 -36.99 9.06
C LEU A 404 -1.41 -37.16 7.97
N ILE A 405 -1.12 -36.76 6.73
CA ILE A 405 -2.04 -36.95 5.60
C ILE A 405 -2.32 -38.45 5.42
N ALA A 406 -1.30 -39.31 5.41
CA ALA A 406 -1.48 -40.76 5.24
C ALA A 406 -2.28 -41.42 6.38
N GLN A 407 -2.30 -40.81 7.57
CA GLN A 407 -3.01 -41.33 8.74
C GLN A 407 -4.46 -40.83 8.82
N PHE A 408 -4.75 -39.58 8.40
CA PHE A 408 -6.02 -38.87 8.69
C PHE A 408 -6.81 -38.42 7.43
N GLU A 409 -6.30 -38.64 6.23
CA GLU A 409 -7.02 -38.38 4.97
C GLU A 409 -7.64 -39.69 4.45
#